data_3af353c5a04737763fa9ed6a8704c210
#
_entry.id   3af353c5a04737763fa9ed6a8704c210
#
_cell.length_a   1.000
_cell.length_b   1.000
_cell.length_c   1.000
_cell.angle_alpha   90.00
_cell.angle_beta   90.00
_cell.angle_gamma   90.00
#
_symmetry.space_group_name_H-M   'P 1'
#
loop_
_entity.id
_entity.type
_entity.pdbx_description
1 polymer ?
#
loop_
_entity_poly.entity_id
_entity_poly.type
_entity_poly.pdbx_seq_one_letter_code
_entity_poly.pdbx_strand_id
1 'polypeptide(L)'
;MKLITAVIKPFKLDDVREALSEIGVNGITVTESKGFGRQKGHTEIYRGAEYAVDFLPKIRLDIAASDKDVEKIIHTIVTTAASGKMGDGKIFVSNLEPVSYTHLRAHETEADL
;
A
#
# COMPACT_ATOMS: atom_id res chain seq x y z
N MET A 1 -4.21 -3.85 17.24
CA MET A 1 -3.43 -3.00 16.33
C MET A 1 -2.86 -3.82 15.22
N LYS A 2 -3.07 -3.38 14.01
CA LYS A 2 -2.59 -4.08 12.84
C LYS A 2 -1.82 -3.15 11.94
N LEU A 3 -0.88 -3.71 11.20
CA LEU A 3 -0.21 -2.99 10.14
C LEU A 3 -0.76 -3.48 8.81
N ILE A 4 -1.29 -2.55 8.05
CA ILE A 4 -1.78 -2.85 6.71
C ILE A 4 -0.75 -2.33 5.73
N THR A 5 -0.23 -3.22 4.91
CA THR A 5 0.72 -2.85 3.87
C THR A 5 0.07 -3.10 2.53
N ALA A 6 -0.08 -2.05 1.74
CA ALA A 6 -0.67 -2.15 0.42
C ALA A 6 0.35 -1.74 -0.62
N VAL A 7 0.49 -2.55 -1.65
CA VAL A 7 1.36 -2.23 -2.77
C VAL A 7 0.47 -2.01 -3.97
N ILE A 8 0.48 -0.81 -4.50
CA ILE A 8 -0.44 -0.40 -5.56
C ILE A 8 0.31 0.24 -6.72
N LYS A 9 -0.40 0.44 -7.81
CA LYS A 9 0.16 1.16 -8.96
C LYS A 9 0.30 2.63 -8.61
N PRO A 10 1.37 3.28 -9.06
CA PRO A 10 1.65 4.66 -8.66
C PRO A 10 0.54 5.65 -8.98
N PHE A 11 -0.11 5.48 -10.12
CA PHE A 11 -1.13 6.45 -10.52
C PHE A 11 -2.42 6.34 -9.69
N LYS A 12 -2.52 5.32 -8.85
CA LYS A 12 -3.66 5.17 -7.96
C LYS A 12 -3.44 5.82 -6.59
N LEU A 13 -2.23 6.30 -6.35
CA LEU A 13 -1.90 6.81 -5.02
C LEU A 13 -2.82 7.93 -4.56
N ASP A 14 -3.04 8.92 -5.40
CA ASP A 14 -3.85 10.06 -4.99
C ASP A 14 -5.28 9.68 -4.69
N ASP A 15 -5.85 8.80 -5.52
CA ASP A 15 -7.22 8.35 -5.30
C ASP A 15 -7.34 7.56 -4.01
N VAL A 16 -6.39 6.68 -3.75
CA VAL A 16 -6.41 5.86 -2.53
C VAL A 16 -6.23 6.74 -1.30
N ARG A 17 -5.29 7.68 -1.36
CA ARG A 17 -5.06 8.59 -0.25
C ARG A 17 -6.31 9.39 0.07
N GLU A 18 -6.96 9.89 -0.95
CA GLU A 18 -8.17 10.68 -0.77
C GLU A 18 -9.29 9.84 -0.18
N ALA A 19 -9.48 8.63 -0.71
CA ALA A 19 -10.52 7.74 -0.20
C ALA A 19 -10.28 7.35 1.25
N LEU A 20 -9.02 7.12 1.61
CA LEU A 20 -8.68 6.79 3.00
C LEU A 20 -8.91 7.98 3.92
N SER A 21 -8.60 9.17 3.45
CA SER A 21 -8.85 10.37 4.23
C SER A 21 -10.34 10.55 4.52
N GLU A 22 -11.18 10.21 3.57
CA GLU A 22 -12.63 10.32 3.75
C GLU A 22 -13.18 9.41 4.84
N ILE A 23 -12.52 8.29 5.09
CA ILE A 23 -12.95 7.40 6.17
C ILE A 23 -12.16 7.62 7.45
N GLY A 24 -11.41 8.71 7.52
CA GLY A 24 -10.73 9.11 8.74
C GLY A 24 -9.31 8.63 8.90
N VAL A 25 -8.71 8.05 7.86
CA VAL A 25 -7.33 7.59 7.92
C VAL A 25 -6.43 8.69 7.40
N ASN A 26 -5.63 9.26 8.28
CA ASN A 26 -4.72 10.34 7.91
C ASN A 26 -3.25 9.97 8.04
N GLY A 27 -2.95 8.97 8.85
CA GLY A 27 -1.56 8.56 9.04
C GLY A 27 -1.19 7.45 8.07
N ILE A 28 -0.53 7.81 7.00
CA ILE A 28 -0.12 6.88 5.97
C ILE A 28 1.36 7.11 5.67
N THR A 29 2.12 6.03 5.67
CA THR A 29 3.51 6.11 5.23
C THR A 29 3.59 5.62 3.80
N VAL A 30 4.19 6.42 2.95
CA VAL A 30 4.28 6.12 1.53
C VAL A 30 5.74 5.88 1.14
N THR A 31 5.99 4.80 0.45
CA THR A 31 7.33 4.46 0.00
C THR A 31 7.26 4.09 -1.47
N GLU A 32 8.17 4.66 -2.25
CA GLU A 32 8.32 4.23 -3.64
C GLU A 32 9.04 2.90 -3.67
N SER A 33 8.52 1.97 -4.43
CA SER A 33 9.13 0.66 -4.50
C SER A 33 9.05 0.14 -5.92
N LYS A 34 9.67 -1.00 -6.15
CA LYS A 34 9.65 -1.65 -7.44
C LYS A 34 9.12 -3.05 -7.26
N GLY A 35 8.18 -3.41 -8.11
CA GLY A 35 7.63 -4.73 -8.07
C GLY A 35 8.22 -5.59 -9.16
N PHE A 36 8.49 -6.83 -8.82
CA PHE A 36 8.92 -7.81 -9.79
C PHE A 36 7.92 -8.94 -9.74
N GLY A 37 7.42 -9.33 -10.89
CA GLY A 37 6.46 -10.40 -10.91
C GLY A 37 6.08 -10.75 -12.32
N ARG A 38 5.23 -11.74 -12.42
CA ARG A 38 4.78 -12.19 -13.71
C ARG A 38 3.69 -11.24 -14.20
N GLN A 39 4.03 -10.50 -15.24
CA GLN A 39 3.06 -9.61 -15.86
C GLN A 39 2.98 -9.92 -17.32
N LYS A 40 1.82 -10.39 -17.73
CA LYS A 40 1.60 -10.79 -19.07
C LYS A 40 1.75 -9.59 -19.99
N GLY A 41 2.44 -9.79 -21.10
CA GLY A 41 2.64 -8.71 -22.06
C GLY A 41 3.85 -7.85 -21.78
N HIS A 42 4.55 -8.13 -20.73
CA HIS A 42 5.76 -7.38 -20.40
C HIS A 42 7.02 -8.18 -20.63
N THR A 43 6.93 -9.15 -21.49
CA THR A 43 8.10 -9.88 -21.92
C THR A 43 8.63 -9.19 -23.17
N GLU A 44 9.90 -8.92 -23.20
CA GLU A 44 10.50 -8.26 -24.32
C GLU A 44 11.59 -9.11 -24.90
N ILE A 45 11.77 -8.98 -26.20
CA ILE A 45 12.81 -9.69 -26.90
C ILE A 45 13.94 -8.72 -27.15
N TYR A 46 15.09 -9.07 -26.63
CA TYR A 46 16.25 -8.21 -26.71
C TYR A 46 17.36 -8.98 -27.37
N ARG A 47 17.72 -8.59 -28.60
CA ARG A 47 18.76 -9.26 -29.35
C ARG A 47 18.48 -10.75 -29.46
N GLY A 48 17.25 -11.10 -29.66
CA GLY A 48 16.88 -12.50 -29.80
C GLY A 48 16.72 -13.23 -28.49
N ALA A 49 17.00 -12.58 -27.38
CA ALA A 49 16.78 -13.16 -26.06
C ALA A 49 15.56 -12.53 -25.44
N GLU A 50 14.78 -13.34 -24.78
CA GLU A 50 13.57 -12.88 -24.16
C GLU A 50 13.83 -12.48 -22.72
N TYR A 51 13.42 -11.28 -22.38
CA TYR A 51 13.58 -10.78 -21.02
C TYR A 51 12.21 -10.44 -20.46
N ALA A 52 11.92 -10.95 -19.30
CA ALA A 52 10.77 -10.48 -18.56
C ALA A 52 11.08 -9.07 -18.09
N VAL A 53 10.06 -8.23 -18.05
CA VAL A 53 10.24 -6.92 -17.45
C VAL A 53 10.47 -7.14 -15.97
N ASP A 54 11.65 -6.77 -15.53
CA ASP A 54 12.05 -7.14 -14.20
C ASP A 54 11.39 -6.34 -13.12
N PHE A 55 11.39 -5.02 -13.26
CA PHE A 55 10.91 -4.18 -12.17
C PHE A 55 9.99 -3.10 -12.69
N LEU A 56 8.84 -3.02 -12.09
CA LEU A 56 7.87 -1.98 -12.39
C LEU A 56 7.70 -1.10 -11.15
N PRO A 57 7.54 0.20 -11.34
CA PRO A 57 7.33 1.07 -10.20
C PRO A 57 6.03 0.75 -9.49
N LYS A 58 6.08 0.80 -8.19
CA LYS A 58 4.94 0.58 -7.32
C LYS A 58 5.00 1.56 -6.17
N ILE A 59 3.89 1.72 -5.50
CA ILE A 59 3.82 2.52 -4.29
C ILE A 59 3.45 1.58 -3.15
N ARG A 60 4.19 1.66 -2.06
CA ARG A 60 3.88 0.91 -0.86
C ARG A 60 3.30 1.86 0.17
N LEU A 61 2.14 1.49 0.69
CA LEU A 61 1.47 2.23 1.74
C LEU A 61 1.50 1.40 3.01
N ASP A 62 1.88 2.01 4.11
CA ASP A 62 1.82 1.36 5.41
C ASP A 62 0.90 2.14 6.32
N ILE A 63 -0.06 1.46 6.91
CA ILE A 63 -1.07 2.08 7.76
C ILE A 63 -1.20 1.27 9.04
N ALA A 64 -1.00 1.93 10.18
CA ALA A 64 -1.24 1.29 11.46
C ALA A 64 -2.69 1.57 11.84
N ALA A 65 -3.45 0.52 12.13
CA ALA A 65 -4.88 0.65 12.35
C ALA A 65 -5.32 -0.19 13.53
N SER A 66 -6.39 0.26 14.19
CA SER A 66 -7.00 -0.55 15.21
C SER A 66 -7.73 -1.72 14.54
N ASP A 67 -7.87 -2.82 15.30
CA ASP A 67 -8.45 -4.03 14.73
C ASP A 67 -9.81 -3.79 14.10
N LYS A 68 -10.60 -2.91 14.69
CA LYS A 68 -11.96 -2.67 14.20
C LYS A 68 -12.01 -1.96 12.86
N ASP A 69 -10.94 -1.29 12.47
CA ASP A 69 -10.93 -0.50 11.25
C ASP A 69 -10.32 -1.23 10.06
N VAL A 70 -9.73 -2.39 10.30
CA VAL A 70 -8.96 -3.09 9.27
C VAL A 70 -9.78 -3.40 8.04
N GLU A 71 -10.96 -4.00 8.23
CA GLU A 71 -11.77 -4.40 7.08
C GLU A 71 -12.22 -3.22 6.24
N LYS A 72 -12.57 -2.12 6.90
CA LYS A 72 -13.00 -0.93 6.19
C LYS A 72 -11.87 -0.34 5.38
N ILE A 73 -10.67 -0.32 5.95
CA ILE A 73 -9.50 0.21 5.26
C ILE A 73 -9.16 -0.65 4.05
N ILE A 74 -9.15 -1.97 4.24
CA ILE A 74 -8.85 -2.88 3.15
C ILE A 74 -9.86 -2.72 2.01
N HIS A 75 -11.14 -2.68 2.37
CA HIS A 75 -12.19 -2.51 1.37
C HIS A 75 -12.01 -1.22 0.58
N THR A 76 -11.70 -0.15 1.27
CA THR A 76 -11.48 1.15 0.63
C THR A 76 -10.32 1.10 -0.35
N ILE A 77 -9.21 0.50 0.05
CA ILE A 77 -8.05 0.39 -0.82
C ILE A 77 -8.39 -0.47 -2.04
N VAL A 78 -9.01 -1.61 -1.81
CA VAL A 78 -9.31 -2.54 -2.91
C VAL A 78 -10.24 -1.90 -3.94
N THR A 79 -11.31 -1.28 -3.48
CA THR A 79 -12.28 -0.70 -4.42
C THR A 79 -11.70 0.48 -5.18
N THR A 80 -10.79 1.21 -4.56
CA THR A 80 -10.20 2.39 -5.20
C THR A 80 -9.06 2.02 -6.14
N ALA A 81 -8.25 1.05 -5.74
CA ALA A 81 -7.05 0.70 -6.51
C ALA A 81 -7.29 -0.32 -7.61
N ALA A 82 -8.39 -1.05 -7.55
CA ALA A 82 -8.64 -2.10 -8.52
C ALA A 82 -8.92 -1.54 -9.90
N SER A 83 -8.32 -2.14 -10.90
CA SER A 83 -8.59 -1.79 -12.30
C SER A 83 -9.08 -3.01 -13.08
N GLY A 84 -9.11 -4.17 -12.44
CA GLY A 84 -9.48 -5.40 -13.10
C GLY A 84 -8.36 -5.99 -13.92
N LYS A 85 -7.18 -5.42 -13.86
CA LYS A 85 -6.04 -5.90 -14.63
C LYS A 85 -5.01 -6.54 -13.72
N MET A 86 -4.23 -7.44 -14.31
CA MET A 86 -3.15 -8.07 -13.57
C MET A 86 -2.17 -7.02 -13.07
N GLY A 87 -1.67 -7.22 -11.87
CA GLY A 87 -0.69 -6.30 -11.30
C GLY A 87 -1.29 -5.12 -10.59
N ASP A 88 -2.59 -5.14 -10.29
CA ASP A 88 -3.23 -4.04 -9.56
C ASP A 88 -2.63 -3.82 -8.18
N GLY A 89 -2.18 -4.89 -7.54
CA GLY A 89 -1.57 -4.73 -6.24
C GLY A 89 -1.86 -5.88 -5.30
N LYS A 90 -1.47 -5.69 -4.08
CA LYS A 90 -1.66 -6.70 -3.03
C LYS A 90 -1.66 -6.02 -1.68
N ILE A 91 -2.28 -6.69 -0.71
CA ILE A 91 -2.40 -6.15 0.63
C ILE A 91 -2.00 -7.23 1.61
N PHE A 92 -1.19 -6.84 2.58
CA PHE A 92 -0.78 -7.71 3.67
C PHE A 92 -1.22 -7.09 4.98
N VAL A 93 -1.60 -7.94 5.92
CA VAL A 93 -1.98 -7.47 7.26
C VAL A 93 -1.17 -8.26 8.26
N SER A 94 -0.53 -7.56 9.19
CA SER A 94 0.23 -8.21 10.23
C SER A 94 -0.10 -7.58 11.58
N ASN A 95 0.23 -8.30 12.65
CA ASN A 95 0.00 -7.79 13.99
C ASN A 95 1.10 -6.82 14.38
N LEU A 96 0.72 -5.79 15.11
CA LEU A 96 1.65 -4.84 15.68
C LEU A 96 1.58 -4.90 17.18
N GLU A 97 2.74 -4.91 17.80
CA GLU A 97 2.81 -4.80 19.24
C GLU A 97 2.75 -3.33 19.60
N PRO A 98 1.92 -2.96 20.58
CA PRO A 98 1.65 -1.56 20.85
C PRO A 98 2.66 -0.84 21.75
N VAL A 99 3.70 -1.52 22.21
CA VAL A 99 4.60 -0.94 23.21
C VAL A 99 5.26 0.34 22.73
N SER A 100 5.93 0.27 21.59
CA SER A 100 6.60 1.45 21.03
C SER A 100 5.61 2.52 20.64
N TYR A 101 4.47 2.09 20.14
CA TYR A 101 3.43 3.00 19.72
C TYR A 101 2.91 3.82 20.90
N THR A 102 2.68 3.20 22.02
CA THR A 102 2.20 3.90 23.20
C THR A 102 3.17 4.98 23.64
N HIS A 103 4.44 4.68 23.58
CA HIS A 103 5.45 5.64 23.96
C HIS A 103 5.49 6.83 23.02
N LEU A 104 5.43 6.57 21.73
CA LEU A 104 5.45 7.61 20.72
C LEU A 104 4.23 8.50 20.80
N ARG A 105 3.11 7.93 21.18
CA ARG A 105 1.87 8.68 21.27
C ARG A 105 1.94 9.84 22.23
N ALA A 106 2.72 9.69 23.28
CA ALA A 106 2.88 10.77 24.25
C ALA A 106 3.52 11.99 23.61
N HIS A 107 4.29 11.80 22.57
CA HIS A 107 4.91 12.91 21.86
C HIS A 107 4.07 13.40 20.71
N GLU A 108 3.32 12.51 20.12
CA GLU A 108 2.50 12.84 18.97
C GLU A 108 1.40 13.82 19.28
N THR A 109 0.89 13.79 20.50
CA THR A 109 -0.16 14.73 20.86
C THR A 109 0.26 16.14 20.64
N GLU A 110 1.53 16.43 20.73
CA GLU A 110 2.03 17.78 20.53
C GLU A 110 2.35 18.05 19.09
N ALA A 111 2.82 17.03 18.40
CA ALA A 111 3.18 17.17 17.01
C ALA A 111 1.97 17.07 16.09
N ASP A 112 0.88 16.61 16.63
CA ASP A 112 -0.35 16.47 15.86
C ASP A 112 -0.14 15.57 14.65
N LEU A 113 0.48 14.47 14.90
CA LEU A 113 0.79 13.51 13.85
C LEU A 113 -0.40 12.68 13.42
#